data_6164bedb97cd5927ddcff200ee13b03c
#
_entry.id   6164bedb97cd5927ddcff200ee13b03c
#
_cell.length_a   1.000
_cell.length_b   1.000
_cell.length_c   1.000
_cell.angle_alpha   90.00
_cell.angle_beta   90.00
_cell.angle_gamma   90.00
#
_symmetry.space_group_name_H-M   'P 1'
#
loop_
_entity.id
_entity.type
_entity.pdbx_description
1 polymer ?
#
loop_
_entity_poly.entity_id
_entity_poly.type
_entity_poly.pdbx_seq_one_letter_code
_entity_poly.pdbx_strand_id
1 'polypeptide(L)'
;MYEDVDIDLPTVTIPQEEQDPHSKRLLKVCDLWGTKFTPEQIKRARRAYYGAVSYVDDCIGKLLQTLKDCKLDQDTIVVFSGDHGDMLGERGLWYKMSYFESSVRVPMFIHYPSAFTPHHVTANVSTLDILPTLTDLVNIKLWPNLPMDGNSLLPHLESRVGGSDTVFAEYCGEGTIAPLCMIRRGPWKYITCPADPDQLFNLSTDPSELINLASLTAKDPLLTTNILHTLEDFRAEAKAKWNFEDITEKVLLSQRQRRLVWSALKVGRFESWDWNPVDDGRTKYIRSTIPLDDLELKARFPRVDEGGREFR
;
A
#
# COMPACT_ATOMS: atom_id res chain seq x y z
N MET A 1 -6.02 -27.51 2.89
CA MET A 1 -4.69 -26.90 2.97
C MET A 1 -4.63 -26.10 4.28
N TYR A 2 -3.58 -26.24 5.07
CA TYR A 2 -3.37 -25.58 6.38
C TYR A 2 -4.35 -25.94 7.53
N GLU A 3 -5.09 -27.05 7.46
CA GLU A 3 -5.99 -27.45 8.55
C GLU A 3 -5.23 -27.89 9.80
N ASP A 4 -4.13 -28.61 9.61
CA ASP A 4 -3.27 -29.13 10.69
C ASP A 4 -2.11 -28.19 11.06
N VAL A 5 -2.08 -26.98 10.47
CA VAL A 5 -1.05 -25.99 10.77
C VAL A 5 -1.55 -25.02 11.85
N ASP A 6 -0.77 -24.85 12.90
CA ASP A 6 -1.05 -23.81 13.88
C ASP A 6 -0.72 -22.43 13.27
N ILE A 7 -1.75 -21.70 12.94
CA ILE A 7 -1.64 -20.36 12.34
C ILE A 7 -1.31 -19.36 13.44
N ASP A 8 -0.31 -18.52 13.17
CA ASP A 8 0.12 -17.46 14.05
C ASP A 8 -0.96 -16.38 14.25
N LEU A 9 -0.93 -15.73 15.38
CA LEU A 9 -1.69 -14.52 15.66
C LEU A 9 -0.85 -13.28 15.27
N PRO A 10 -1.47 -12.10 15.09
CA PRO A 10 -0.73 -10.87 14.89
C PRO A 10 0.32 -10.64 15.99
N THR A 11 1.50 -10.22 15.56
CA THR A 11 2.62 -9.95 16.47
C THR A 11 2.42 -8.64 17.22
N VAL A 12 1.80 -7.66 16.55
CA VAL A 12 1.53 -6.33 17.10
C VAL A 12 0.05 -6.17 17.32
N THR A 13 -0.34 -5.80 18.54
CA THR A 13 -1.71 -5.43 18.88
C THR A 13 -1.71 -4.05 19.51
N ILE A 14 -2.47 -3.12 18.94
CA ILE A 14 -2.64 -1.75 19.44
C ILE A 14 -4.13 -1.52 19.70
N PRO A 15 -4.53 -1.05 20.90
CA PRO A 15 -5.91 -0.67 21.15
C PRO A 15 -6.41 0.37 20.15
N GLN A 16 -7.69 0.28 19.75
CA GLN A 16 -8.26 1.17 18.74
C GLN A 16 -8.12 2.66 19.11
N GLU A 17 -8.26 2.96 20.39
CA GLU A 17 -8.16 4.30 20.97
C GLU A 17 -6.74 4.87 20.92
N GLU A 18 -5.73 4.00 20.88
CA GLU A 18 -4.30 4.37 20.86
C GLU A 18 -3.71 4.43 19.44
N GLN A 19 -4.48 4.04 18.42
CA GLN A 19 -4.07 4.12 17.03
C GLN A 19 -3.79 5.57 16.61
N ASP A 20 -2.96 5.74 15.60
CA ASP A 20 -2.79 7.03 14.93
C ASP A 20 -4.10 7.49 14.24
N PRO A 21 -4.22 8.79 13.91
CA PRO A 21 -5.48 9.33 13.37
C PRO A 21 -5.94 8.66 12.08
N HIS A 22 -5.02 8.33 11.18
CA HIS A 22 -5.35 7.66 9.92
C HIS A 22 -5.88 6.24 10.17
N SER A 23 -5.19 5.46 11.00
CA SER A 23 -5.62 4.11 11.40
C SER A 23 -7.00 4.10 12.07
N LYS A 24 -7.29 5.11 12.91
CA LYS A 24 -8.65 5.27 13.49
C LYS A 24 -9.71 5.49 12.42
N ARG A 25 -9.40 6.30 11.40
CA ARG A 25 -10.32 6.51 10.27
C ARG A 25 -10.50 5.23 9.44
N LEU A 26 -9.43 4.49 9.19
CA LEU A 26 -9.52 3.19 8.50
C LEU A 26 -10.44 2.21 9.22
N LEU A 27 -10.30 2.08 10.54
CA LEU A 27 -11.18 1.22 11.32
C LEU A 27 -12.66 1.62 11.19
N LYS A 28 -12.95 2.92 11.11
CA LYS A 28 -14.32 3.42 10.90
C LYS A 28 -14.81 3.18 9.47
N VAL A 29 -13.98 3.44 8.48
CA VAL A 29 -14.31 3.24 7.05
C VAL A 29 -14.55 1.77 6.75
N CYS A 30 -13.75 0.87 7.33
CA CYS A 30 -13.90 -0.57 7.17
C CYS A 30 -15.01 -1.17 8.06
N ASP A 31 -15.76 -0.35 8.82
CA ASP A 31 -16.79 -0.77 9.78
C ASP A 31 -16.27 -1.73 10.87
N LEU A 32 -15.01 -1.52 11.25
CA LEU A 32 -14.32 -2.34 12.24
C LEU A 32 -14.19 -1.64 13.61
N TRP A 33 -14.56 -0.35 13.71
CA TRP A 33 -14.49 0.37 14.96
C TRP A 33 -15.43 -0.24 16.01
N GLY A 34 -14.89 -0.57 17.18
CA GLY A 34 -15.62 -1.27 18.22
C GLY A 34 -15.73 -2.78 18.03
N THR A 35 -15.33 -3.32 16.88
CA THR A 35 -15.33 -4.76 16.62
C THR A 35 -14.12 -5.43 17.30
N LYS A 36 -14.39 -6.57 17.97
CA LYS A 36 -13.37 -7.43 18.56
C LYS A 36 -13.43 -8.80 17.91
N PHE A 37 -12.32 -9.26 17.40
CA PHE A 37 -12.20 -10.60 16.82
C PHE A 37 -11.63 -11.57 17.84
N THR A 38 -12.15 -12.80 17.87
CA THR A 38 -11.54 -13.85 18.66
C THR A 38 -10.25 -14.37 17.98
N PRO A 39 -9.33 -14.97 18.75
CA PRO A 39 -8.15 -15.62 18.17
C PRO A 39 -8.48 -16.61 17.05
N GLU A 40 -9.57 -17.37 17.18
CA GLU A 40 -10.04 -18.34 16.19
C GLU A 40 -10.48 -17.67 14.88
N GLN A 41 -11.17 -16.53 14.99
CA GLN A 41 -11.58 -15.75 13.81
C GLN A 41 -10.36 -15.19 13.06
N ILE A 42 -9.39 -14.64 13.81
CA ILE A 42 -8.13 -14.14 13.26
C ILE A 42 -7.36 -15.28 12.56
N LYS A 43 -7.13 -16.39 13.25
CA LYS A 43 -6.44 -17.55 12.68
C LYS A 43 -7.16 -18.09 11.43
N ARG A 44 -8.49 -18.09 11.43
CA ARG A 44 -9.27 -18.52 10.26
C ARG A 44 -9.06 -17.60 9.06
N ALA A 45 -9.05 -16.29 9.26
CA ALA A 45 -8.80 -15.31 8.21
C ALA A 45 -7.37 -15.45 7.65
N ARG A 46 -6.36 -15.53 8.54
CA ARG A 46 -4.95 -15.73 8.14
C ARG A 46 -4.74 -17.05 7.41
N ARG A 47 -5.38 -18.14 7.87
CA ARG A 47 -5.34 -19.45 7.19
C ARG A 47 -5.89 -19.37 5.77
N ALA A 48 -6.98 -18.64 5.56
CA ALA A 48 -7.55 -18.44 4.23
C ALA A 48 -6.58 -17.68 3.32
N TYR A 49 -5.90 -16.67 3.86
CA TYR A 49 -4.88 -15.91 3.14
C TYR A 49 -3.67 -16.77 2.75
N TYR A 50 -3.15 -17.60 3.68
CA TYR A 50 -2.10 -18.58 3.36
C TYR A 50 -2.52 -19.53 2.23
N GLY A 51 -3.76 -20.00 2.27
CA GLY A 51 -4.31 -20.83 1.20
C GLY A 51 -4.36 -20.11 -0.15
N ALA A 52 -4.72 -18.82 -0.16
CA ALA A 52 -4.71 -18.00 -1.36
C ALA A 52 -3.29 -17.80 -1.91
N VAL A 53 -2.30 -17.54 -1.04
CA VAL A 53 -0.90 -17.43 -1.45
C VAL A 53 -0.40 -18.72 -2.09
N SER A 54 -0.66 -19.89 -1.48
CA SER A 54 -0.27 -21.18 -2.07
C SER A 54 -0.97 -21.45 -3.40
N TYR A 55 -2.23 -21.05 -3.55
CA TYR A 55 -2.94 -21.20 -4.82
C TYR A 55 -2.29 -20.34 -5.92
N VAL A 56 -1.90 -19.11 -5.61
CA VAL A 56 -1.19 -18.23 -6.55
C VAL A 56 0.18 -18.82 -6.91
N ASP A 57 0.92 -19.33 -5.93
CA ASP A 57 2.22 -19.99 -6.13
C ASP A 57 2.10 -21.18 -7.08
N ASP A 58 1.10 -22.04 -6.90
CA ASP A 58 0.80 -23.16 -7.82
C ASP A 58 0.51 -22.67 -9.25
N CYS A 59 -0.21 -21.56 -9.39
CA CYS A 59 -0.48 -20.97 -10.71
C CYS A 59 0.78 -20.43 -11.37
N ILE A 60 1.65 -19.77 -10.61
CA ILE A 60 2.96 -19.29 -11.10
C ILE A 60 3.83 -20.47 -11.51
N GLY A 61 3.87 -21.55 -10.71
CA GLY A 61 4.57 -22.76 -11.06
C GLY A 61 4.16 -23.35 -12.42
N LYS A 62 2.86 -23.35 -12.74
CA LYS A 62 2.35 -23.78 -14.05
C LYS A 62 2.79 -22.85 -15.17
N LEU A 63 2.79 -21.54 -14.97
CA LEU A 63 3.28 -20.58 -15.96
C LEU A 63 4.78 -20.78 -16.25
N LEU A 64 5.60 -20.94 -15.22
CA LEU A 64 7.03 -21.18 -15.37
C LEU A 64 7.31 -22.52 -16.05
N GLN A 65 6.51 -23.57 -15.76
CA GLN A 65 6.62 -24.85 -16.45
C GLN A 65 6.26 -24.71 -17.94
N THR A 66 5.23 -23.93 -18.26
CA THR A 66 4.85 -23.65 -19.67
C THR A 66 5.98 -22.96 -20.43
N LEU A 67 6.66 -21.98 -19.82
CA LEU A 67 7.84 -21.34 -20.44
C LEU A 67 8.92 -22.36 -20.76
N LYS A 68 9.22 -23.28 -19.85
CA LYS A 68 10.21 -24.36 -20.08
C LYS A 68 9.79 -25.30 -21.21
N ASP A 69 8.52 -25.75 -21.21
CA ASP A 69 7.98 -26.65 -22.21
C ASP A 69 8.04 -26.01 -23.62
N CYS A 70 7.83 -24.69 -23.68
CA CYS A 70 7.96 -23.90 -24.90
C CYS A 70 9.42 -23.52 -25.24
N LYS A 71 10.39 -23.83 -24.38
CA LYS A 71 11.82 -23.44 -24.51
C LYS A 71 12.04 -21.94 -24.59
N LEU A 72 11.22 -21.18 -23.85
CA LEU A 72 11.26 -19.71 -23.77
C LEU A 72 11.86 -19.21 -22.44
N ASP A 73 12.15 -20.10 -21.52
CA ASP A 73 12.58 -19.77 -20.15
C ASP A 73 13.93 -19.02 -20.09
N GLN A 74 14.79 -19.18 -21.09
CA GLN A 74 16.09 -18.50 -21.15
C GLN A 74 16.00 -17.09 -21.72
N ASP A 75 15.00 -16.81 -22.56
CA ASP A 75 14.86 -15.56 -23.29
C ASP A 75 13.66 -14.72 -22.81
N THR A 76 13.02 -15.14 -21.72
CA THR A 76 11.88 -14.42 -21.12
C THR A 76 12.31 -13.75 -19.81
N ILE A 77 12.07 -12.46 -19.73
CA ILE A 77 12.20 -11.71 -18.46
C ILE A 77 10.94 -11.98 -17.64
N VAL A 78 11.11 -12.59 -16.47
CA VAL A 78 10.01 -12.83 -15.53
C VAL A 78 10.14 -11.82 -14.39
N VAL A 79 9.11 -10.99 -14.24
CA VAL A 79 8.98 -10.05 -13.11
C VAL A 79 7.83 -10.51 -12.24
N PHE A 80 8.10 -10.71 -10.97
CA PHE A 80 7.09 -10.99 -9.96
C PHE A 80 7.04 -9.85 -8.96
N SER A 81 5.86 -9.36 -8.67
CA SER A 81 5.61 -8.38 -7.61
C SER A 81 4.18 -8.49 -7.10
N GLY A 82 3.96 -8.09 -5.86
CA GLY A 82 2.62 -7.73 -5.37
C GLY A 82 2.32 -6.26 -5.67
N ASP A 83 1.04 -5.89 -5.68
CA ASP A 83 0.58 -4.50 -5.76
C ASP A 83 0.62 -3.83 -4.37
N HIS A 84 0.23 -4.55 -3.33
CA HIS A 84 0.28 -4.17 -1.92
C HIS A 84 0.31 -5.43 -1.05
N GLY A 85 0.60 -5.26 0.23
CA GLY A 85 0.46 -6.29 1.25
C GLY A 85 -0.94 -6.32 1.87
N ASP A 86 -1.07 -6.94 3.04
CA ASP A 86 -2.29 -6.94 3.86
C ASP A 86 -1.90 -6.94 5.34
N MET A 87 -2.62 -6.16 6.13
CA MET A 87 -2.36 -6.04 7.57
C MET A 87 -2.69 -7.32 8.34
N LEU A 88 -3.64 -8.11 7.89
CA LEU A 88 -4.01 -9.43 8.46
C LEU A 88 -4.15 -9.45 9.99
N GLY A 89 -4.66 -8.37 10.55
CA GLY A 89 -4.83 -8.16 11.99
C GLY A 89 -3.62 -7.54 12.71
N GLU A 90 -2.47 -7.39 12.04
CA GLU A 90 -1.33 -6.67 12.63
C GLU A 90 -1.75 -5.25 13.02
N ARG A 91 -1.33 -4.79 14.20
CA ARG A 91 -1.74 -3.52 14.81
C ARG A 91 -3.27 -3.40 15.05
N GLY A 92 -4.04 -4.49 14.92
CA GLY A 92 -5.51 -4.49 14.93
C GLY A 92 -6.13 -4.00 13.64
N LEU A 93 -5.34 -3.81 12.58
CA LEU A 93 -5.77 -3.37 11.26
C LEU A 93 -5.96 -4.55 10.31
N TRP A 94 -6.83 -4.35 9.32
CA TRP A 94 -7.11 -5.29 8.23
C TRP A 94 -6.98 -4.59 6.90
N TYR A 95 -6.84 -5.37 5.83
CA TYR A 95 -6.63 -4.87 4.47
C TYR A 95 -5.27 -4.16 4.31
N LYS A 96 -5.24 -3.06 3.56
CA LYS A 96 -4.04 -2.28 3.20
C LYS A 96 -4.26 -0.81 3.62
N MET A 97 -4.25 0.15 2.75
CA MET A 97 -4.65 1.56 2.95
C MET A 97 -3.82 2.31 4.01
N SER A 98 -2.66 1.79 4.39
CA SER A 98 -1.71 2.38 5.33
C SER A 98 -0.28 2.25 4.83
N TYR A 99 0.67 2.93 5.48
CA TYR A 99 2.09 2.82 5.13
C TYR A 99 2.91 1.94 6.07
N PHE A 100 2.25 1.15 6.91
CA PHE A 100 2.96 0.14 7.71
C PHE A 100 3.52 -0.99 6.82
N GLU A 101 4.65 -1.59 7.24
CA GLU A 101 5.37 -2.60 6.44
C GLU A 101 4.47 -3.72 5.93
N SER A 102 3.54 -4.22 6.76
CA SER A 102 2.61 -5.27 6.34
C SER A 102 1.72 -4.87 5.15
N SER A 103 1.47 -3.58 4.97
CA SER A 103 0.65 -3.05 3.88
C SER A 103 1.47 -2.69 2.64
N VAL A 104 2.66 -2.08 2.81
CA VAL A 104 3.41 -1.48 1.68
C VAL A 104 4.57 -2.33 1.18
N ARG A 105 5.09 -3.22 2.02
CA ARG A 105 6.18 -4.10 1.60
C ARG A 105 5.64 -5.29 0.84
N VAL A 106 6.04 -5.40 -0.42
CA VAL A 106 5.65 -6.49 -1.31
C VAL A 106 6.85 -7.35 -1.70
N PRO A 107 6.65 -8.65 -1.97
CA PRO A 107 7.68 -9.44 -2.59
C PRO A 107 7.95 -8.90 -3.99
N MET A 108 9.23 -8.82 -4.39
CA MET A 108 9.63 -8.46 -5.76
C MET A 108 10.86 -9.26 -6.16
N PHE A 109 10.83 -9.86 -7.34
CA PHE A 109 12.01 -10.41 -7.97
C PHE A 109 11.96 -10.26 -9.49
N ILE A 110 13.14 -10.21 -10.09
CA ILE A 110 13.34 -10.23 -11.54
C ILE A 110 14.22 -11.43 -11.88
N HIS A 111 13.71 -12.33 -12.70
CA HIS A 111 14.40 -13.50 -13.17
C HIS A 111 14.69 -13.34 -14.67
N TYR A 112 15.96 -13.25 -15.00
CA TYR A 112 16.49 -13.20 -16.37
C TYR A 112 17.86 -13.85 -16.39
N PRO A 113 17.92 -15.20 -16.48
CA PRO A 113 19.15 -15.96 -16.26
C PRO A 113 20.24 -15.69 -17.29
N SER A 114 19.87 -15.24 -18.50
CA SER A 114 20.84 -14.85 -19.54
C SER A 114 21.61 -13.57 -19.20
N ALA A 115 21.09 -12.73 -18.28
CA ALA A 115 21.69 -11.44 -17.95
C ALA A 115 22.20 -11.36 -16.50
N PHE A 116 21.55 -12.04 -15.55
CA PHE A 116 21.84 -11.85 -14.12
C PHE A 116 22.16 -13.15 -13.40
N THR A 117 23.13 -13.07 -12.49
CA THR A 117 23.36 -14.11 -11.48
C THR A 117 22.46 -13.85 -10.25
N PRO A 118 21.97 -14.91 -9.57
CA PRO A 118 21.13 -14.74 -8.38
C PRO A 118 21.84 -13.97 -7.26
N HIS A 119 21.19 -12.94 -6.74
CA HIS A 119 21.63 -12.22 -5.54
C HIS A 119 20.46 -11.48 -4.86
N HIS A 120 20.69 -10.98 -3.65
CA HIS A 120 19.70 -10.20 -2.91
C HIS A 120 20.04 -8.71 -2.98
N VAL A 121 19.03 -7.90 -3.33
CA VAL A 121 19.09 -6.44 -3.26
C VAL A 121 18.46 -6.02 -1.93
N THR A 122 19.25 -5.31 -1.09
CA THR A 122 18.83 -4.84 0.23
C THR A 122 18.34 -3.39 0.22
N ALA A 123 18.57 -2.66 -0.87
CA ALA A 123 18.08 -1.30 -1.04
C ALA A 123 16.55 -1.26 -1.12
N ASN A 124 15.97 -0.14 -0.67
CA ASN A 124 14.54 0.12 -0.86
C ASN A 124 14.29 0.44 -2.34
N VAL A 125 13.35 -0.29 -2.92
CA VAL A 125 12.94 -0.13 -4.33
C VAL A 125 11.42 -0.01 -4.41
N SER A 126 10.92 0.54 -5.50
CA SER A 126 9.50 0.78 -5.72
C SER A 126 8.93 -0.05 -6.86
N THR A 127 7.64 -0.36 -6.82
CA THR A 127 6.92 -0.89 -7.99
C THR A 127 6.89 0.09 -9.16
N LEU A 128 7.08 1.39 -8.92
CA LEU A 128 7.28 2.41 -9.97
C LEU A 128 8.55 2.15 -10.80
N ASP A 129 9.52 1.46 -10.21
CA ASP A 129 10.81 1.16 -10.86
C ASP A 129 10.70 0.04 -11.91
N ILE A 130 9.60 -0.70 -11.94
CA ILE A 130 9.39 -1.83 -12.88
C ILE A 130 9.42 -1.35 -14.32
N LEU A 131 8.65 -0.32 -14.67
CA LEU A 131 8.58 0.16 -16.05
C LEU A 131 9.93 0.68 -16.58
N PRO A 132 10.64 1.60 -15.90
CA PRO A 132 11.95 2.02 -16.37
C PRO A 132 12.96 0.87 -16.42
N THR A 133 12.89 -0.11 -15.52
CA THR A 133 13.74 -1.30 -15.56
C THR A 133 13.46 -2.15 -16.80
N LEU A 134 12.21 -2.41 -17.11
CA LEU A 134 11.85 -3.20 -18.29
C LEU A 134 12.30 -2.51 -19.58
N THR A 135 12.11 -1.21 -19.68
CA THR A 135 12.54 -0.47 -20.89
C THR A 135 14.04 -0.48 -21.08
N ASP A 136 14.81 -0.40 -20.00
CA ASP A 136 16.28 -0.55 -20.06
C ASP A 136 16.69 -1.97 -20.45
N LEU A 137 16.06 -3.00 -19.86
CA LEU A 137 16.39 -4.39 -20.15
C LEU A 137 16.15 -4.77 -21.61
N VAL A 138 15.15 -4.19 -22.24
CA VAL A 138 14.85 -4.45 -23.67
C VAL A 138 15.38 -3.35 -24.60
N ASN A 139 16.19 -2.42 -24.06
CA ASN A 139 16.82 -1.32 -24.79
C ASN A 139 15.82 -0.46 -25.59
N ILE A 140 14.64 -0.22 -25.01
CA ILE A 140 13.63 0.69 -25.58
C ILE A 140 13.86 2.08 -25.03
N LYS A 141 14.05 3.06 -25.91
CA LYS A 141 14.08 4.47 -25.52
C LYS A 141 12.67 5.00 -25.34
N LEU A 142 12.35 5.37 -24.11
CA LEU A 142 11.10 6.09 -23.82
C LEU A 142 11.12 7.47 -24.51
N TRP A 143 9.95 8.01 -24.76
CA TRP A 143 9.83 9.36 -25.31
C TRP A 143 10.48 10.35 -24.34
N PRO A 144 11.30 11.30 -24.84
CA PRO A 144 12.13 12.18 -24.01
C PRO A 144 11.38 12.99 -22.95
N ASN A 145 10.07 13.16 -23.13
CA ASN A 145 9.21 13.97 -22.26
C ASN A 145 8.18 13.13 -21.47
N LEU A 146 8.34 11.80 -21.46
CA LEU A 146 7.47 10.98 -20.62
C LEU A 146 7.89 11.15 -19.15
N PRO A 147 7.04 11.76 -18.29
CA PRO A 147 7.38 11.88 -16.88
C PRO A 147 7.44 10.48 -16.25
N MET A 148 8.55 10.19 -15.59
CA MET A 148 8.79 8.93 -14.89
C MET A 148 9.18 9.24 -13.45
N ASP A 149 8.42 8.71 -12.50
CA ASP A 149 8.73 8.85 -11.07
C ASP A 149 9.61 7.72 -10.55
N GLY A 150 9.66 6.58 -11.25
CA GLY A 150 10.52 5.44 -10.94
C GLY A 150 11.91 5.54 -11.57
N ASN A 151 12.84 4.77 -11.01
CA ASN A 151 14.21 4.63 -11.49
C ASN A 151 14.46 3.20 -11.95
N SER A 152 15.32 3.01 -12.94
CA SER A 152 15.72 1.66 -13.37
C SER A 152 16.45 0.93 -12.23
N LEU A 153 16.06 -0.32 -12.01
CA LEU A 153 16.72 -1.23 -11.06
C LEU A 153 17.98 -1.87 -11.63
N LEU A 154 18.35 -1.58 -12.87
CA LEU A 154 19.49 -2.18 -13.54
C LEU A 154 20.80 -2.05 -12.74
N PRO A 155 21.12 -0.91 -12.09
CA PRO A 155 22.30 -0.82 -11.23
C PRO A 155 22.28 -1.83 -10.07
N HIS A 156 21.12 -2.09 -9.48
CA HIS A 156 20.97 -3.10 -8.42
C HIS A 156 21.09 -4.53 -8.97
N LEU A 157 20.45 -4.81 -10.12
CA LEU A 157 20.47 -6.12 -10.76
C LEU A 157 21.87 -6.53 -11.24
N GLU A 158 22.69 -5.57 -11.62
CA GLU A 158 24.07 -5.79 -12.02
C GLU A 158 25.08 -5.57 -10.90
N SER A 159 24.62 -5.39 -9.66
CA SER A 159 25.48 -5.13 -8.51
C SER A 159 26.43 -3.93 -8.71
N ARG A 160 25.97 -2.92 -9.48
CA ARG A 160 26.73 -1.67 -9.70
C ARG A 160 26.44 -0.63 -8.63
N VAL A 161 27.38 0.29 -8.44
CA VAL A 161 27.17 1.46 -7.59
C VAL A 161 26.21 2.43 -8.30
N GLY A 162 25.35 3.12 -7.54
CA GLY A 162 24.51 4.21 -8.05
C GLY A 162 23.01 3.91 -8.13
N GLY A 163 22.57 2.76 -7.64
CA GLY A 163 21.13 2.49 -7.46
C GLY A 163 20.52 3.36 -6.36
N SER A 164 19.23 3.72 -6.52
CA SER A 164 18.46 4.46 -5.50
C SER A 164 18.14 3.57 -4.32
N ASP A 165 18.17 4.11 -3.11
CA ASP A 165 17.66 3.51 -1.87
C ASP A 165 16.57 4.40 -1.26
N THR A 166 15.76 5.04 -2.11
CA THR A 166 14.70 5.94 -1.66
C THR A 166 13.42 5.65 -2.44
N VAL A 167 12.33 5.47 -1.69
CA VAL A 167 10.99 5.25 -2.22
C VAL A 167 10.07 6.35 -1.74
N PHE A 168 9.25 6.85 -2.66
CA PHE A 168 8.17 7.79 -2.38
C PHE A 168 6.83 7.11 -2.66
N ALA A 169 5.83 7.44 -1.85
CA ALA A 169 4.47 6.96 -2.05
C ALA A 169 3.44 8.04 -1.68
N GLU A 170 2.32 8.03 -2.38
CA GLU A 170 1.19 8.95 -2.20
C GLU A 170 -0.10 8.15 -2.05
N TYR A 171 -0.96 8.54 -1.12
CA TYR A 171 -2.24 7.90 -0.90
C TYR A 171 -3.32 8.95 -0.63
N CYS A 172 -4.38 8.92 -1.45
CA CYS A 172 -5.52 9.82 -1.38
C CYS A 172 -6.86 9.05 -1.40
N GLY A 173 -6.85 7.83 -0.91
CA GLY A 173 -8.01 6.93 -0.90
C GLY A 173 -8.75 6.91 0.43
N GLU A 174 -9.31 5.75 0.76
CA GLU A 174 -10.13 5.51 1.94
C GLU A 174 -9.43 5.91 3.23
N GLY A 175 -10.15 6.58 4.12
CA GLY A 175 -9.63 7.02 5.43
C GLY A 175 -8.76 8.28 5.41
N THR A 176 -8.39 8.83 4.23
CA THR A 176 -7.65 10.09 4.16
C THR A 176 -8.58 11.30 4.23
N ILE A 177 -8.13 12.35 4.91
CA ILE A 177 -8.77 13.68 4.94
C ILE A 177 -7.91 14.75 4.27
N ALA A 178 -6.68 14.39 3.96
CA ALA A 178 -5.72 15.14 3.17
C ALA A 178 -4.73 14.11 2.57
N PRO A 179 -3.91 14.47 1.58
CA PRO A 179 -2.93 13.56 1.01
C PRO A 179 -2.01 12.98 2.08
N LEU A 180 -1.89 11.67 2.13
CA LEU A 180 -0.97 10.94 2.98
C LEU A 180 0.23 10.54 2.13
N CYS A 181 1.44 10.92 2.52
CA CYS A 181 2.66 10.69 1.77
C CYS A 181 3.72 9.99 2.61
N MET A 182 4.57 9.21 1.97
CA MET A 182 5.64 8.47 2.63
C MET A 182 6.97 8.65 1.89
N ILE A 183 8.05 8.80 2.66
CA ILE A 183 9.44 8.66 2.21
C ILE A 183 10.06 7.49 2.96
N ARG A 184 10.60 6.52 2.22
CA ARG A 184 11.34 5.37 2.76
C ARG A 184 12.78 5.44 2.26
N ARG A 185 13.76 5.59 3.18
CA ARG A 185 15.18 5.69 2.83
C ARG A 185 16.05 4.99 3.85
N GLY A 186 16.91 4.09 3.39
CA GLY A 186 17.74 3.27 4.28
C GLY A 186 16.90 2.64 5.39
N PRO A 187 17.21 2.83 6.68
CA PRO A 187 16.40 2.33 7.78
C PRO A 187 15.17 3.19 8.10
N TRP A 188 15.06 4.38 7.53
CA TRP A 188 14.06 5.37 7.94
C TRP A 188 12.78 5.28 7.11
N LYS A 189 11.64 5.41 7.77
CA LYS A 189 10.32 5.62 7.18
C LYS A 189 9.70 6.87 7.77
N TYR A 190 9.41 7.83 6.93
CA TYR A 190 8.71 9.07 7.27
C TYR A 190 7.34 9.11 6.60
N ILE A 191 6.31 9.40 7.37
CA ILE A 191 4.92 9.50 6.88
C ILE A 191 4.39 10.87 7.30
N THR A 192 3.82 11.60 6.35
CA THR A 192 3.28 12.93 6.59
C THR A 192 1.92 13.13 5.93
N CYS A 193 1.07 13.90 6.59
CA CYS A 193 -0.24 14.32 6.12
C CYS A 193 -0.51 15.71 6.71
N PRO A 194 -0.95 16.72 5.94
CA PRO A 194 -1.23 18.06 6.48
C PRO A 194 -2.25 18.11 7.61
N ALA A 195 -3.09 17.10 7.73
CA ALA A 195 -4.16 17.02 8.73
C ALA A 195 -3.82 16.17 9.95
N ASP A 196 -2.71 15.44 9.92
CA ASP A 196 -2.31 14.49 10.96
C ASP A 196 -0.88 14.78 11.44
N PRO A 197 -0.51 14.38 12.67
CA PRO A 197 0.87 14.44 13.11
C PRO A 197 1.79 13.57 12.24
N ASP A 198 3.00 14.04 12.00
CA ASP A 198 4.04 13.27 11.32
C ASP A 198 4.37 11.96 12.06
N GLN A 199 4.81 10.96 11.29
CA GLN A 199 5.34 9.72 11.85
C GLN A 199 6.75 9.49 11.30
N LEU A 200 7.67 9.11 12.17
CA LEU A 200 9.04 8.72 11.83
C LEU A 200 9.40 7.43 12.54
N PHE A 201 9.82 6.43 11.78
CA PHE A 201 10.25 5.13 12.30
C PHE A 201 11.67 4.80 11.83
N ASN A 202 12.43 4.12 12.69
CA ASN A 202 13.70 3.50 12.32
C ASN A 202 13.52 1.98 12.29
N LEU A 203 13.32 1.41 11.11
CA LEU A 203 12.99 -0.01 10.95
C LEU A 203 14.15 -0.95 11.23
N SER A 204 15.39 -0.46 11.40
CA SER A 204 16.49 -1.30 11.85
C SER A 204 16.46 -1.59 13.36
N THR A 205 15.85 -0.70 14.15
CA THR A 205 15.72 -0.84 15.60
C THR A 205 14.27 -1.10 16.04
N ASP A 206 13.30 -0.71 15.23
CA ASP A 206 11.86 -0.87 15.45
C ASP A 206 11.18 -1.38 14.17
N PRO A 207 11.41 -2.65 13.79
CA PRO A 207 10.80 -3.23 12.58
C PRO A 207 9.28 -3.38 12.67
N SER A 208 8.71 -3.27 13.87
CA SER A 208 7.26 -3.33 14.14
C SER A 208 6.58 -1.96 14.16
N GLU A 209 7.33 -0.89 13.94
CA GLU A 209 6.81 0.49 13.85
C GLU A 209 6.00 0.92 15.08
N LEU A 210 6.49 0.57 16.29
CA LEU A 210 5.79 0.83 17.55
C LEU A 210 6.09 2.23 18.11
N ILE A 211 7.27 2.78 17.81
CA ILE A 211 7.74 4.02 18.40
C ILE A 211 7.76 5.12 17.34
N ASN A 212 6.76 6.00 17.36
CA ASN A 212 6.78 7.18 16.50
C ASN A 212 7.78 8.22 17.03
N LEU A 213 8.97 8.25 16.43
CA LEU A 213 10.06 9.16 16.82
C LEU A 213 9.72 10.64 16.58
N ALA A 214 8.77 10.95 15.68
CA ALA A 214 8.31 12.31 15.44
C ALA A 214 7.44 12.86 16.58
N SER A 215 6.89 12.00 17.44
CA SER A 215 6.06 12.39 18.59
C SER A 215 6.84 12.56 19.89
N LEU A 216 8.14 12.26 19.89
CA LEU A 216 8.99 12.36 21.09
C LEU A 216 9.13 13.81 21.54
N THR A 217 9.13 14.00 22.86
CA THR A 217 9.35 15.31 23.48
C THR A 217 10.81 15.43 23.97
N ALA A 218 11.25 16.66 24.27
CA ALA A 218 12.60 16.93 24.78
C ALA A 218 12.95 16.19 26.09
N LYS A 219 11.97 15.58 26.76
CA LYS A 219 12.17 14.77 27.97
C LYS A 219 12.37 13.28 27.67
N ASP A 220 12.13 12.86 26.44
CA ASP A 220 12.24 11.45 26.07
C ASP A 220 13.71 11.07 25.85
N PRO A 221 14.22 10.02 26.53
CA PRO A 221 15.63 9.61 26.41
C PRO A 221 15.99 9.06 25.02
N LEU A 222 14.99 8.67 24.22
CA LEU A 222 15.22 8.22 22.83
C LEU A 222 15.46 9.38 21.87
N LEU A 223 15.05 10.60 22.23
CA LEU A 223 15.20 11.75 21.35
C LEU A 223 16.66 12.21 21.31
N THR A 224 17.31 12.00 20.19
CA THR A 224 18.68 12.44 19.93
C THR A 224 18.70 13.59 18.91
N THR A 225 19.80 14.35 18.90
CA THR A 225 20.03 15.38 17.88
C THR A 225 19.97 14.80 16.45
N ASN A 226 20.45 13.59 16.25
CA ASN A 226 20.39 12.91 14.96
C ASN A 226 18.93 12.63 14.51
N ILE A 227 18.06 12.21 15.42
CA ILE A 227 16.63 12.00 15.12
C ILE A 227 15.96 13.31 14.73
N LEU A 228 16.26 14.40 15.45
CA LEU A 228 15.73 15.72 15.14
C LEU A 228 16.18 16.19 13.74
N HIS A 229 17.45 16.09 13.41
CA HIS A 229 17.97 16.45 12.09
C HIS A 229 17.32 15.56 10.99
N THR A 230 17.25 14.26 11.21
CA THR A 230 16.60 13.34 10.27
C THR A 230 15.14 13.73 10.02
N LEU A 231 14.39 14.07 11.06
CA LEU A 231 13.00 14.51 10.95
C LEU A 231 12.88 15.83 10.17
N GLU A 232 13.75 16.79 10.47
CA GLU A 232 13.78 18.10 9.76
C GLU A 232 14.13 17.92 8.28
N ASP A 233 15.10 17.08 7.95
CA ASP A 233 15.48 16.76 6.57
C ASP A 233 14.31 16.15 5.79
N PHE A 234 13.61 15.16 6.36
CA PHE A 234 12.44 14.57 5.73
C PHE A 234 11.29 15.56 5.57
N ARG A 235 11.06 16.44 6.55
CA ARG A 235 10.06 17.52 6.46
C ARG A 235 10.37 18.48 5.32
N ALA A 236 11.63 18.90 5.22
CA ALA A 236 12.08 19.78 4.16
C ALA A 236 11.92 19.14 2.77
N GLU A 237 12.31 17.88 2.65
CA GLU A 237 12.18 17.13 1.40
C GLU A 237 10.71 16.92 1.01
N ALA A 238 9.86 16.50 1.94
CA ALA A 238 8.42 16.33 1.70
C ALA A 238 7.77 17.63 1.22
N LYS A 239 8.10 18.76 1.86
CA LYS A 239 7.62 20.09 1.45
C LYS A 239 8.13 20.51 0.08
N ALA A 240 9.35 20.12 -0.30
CA ALA A 240 9.89 20.40 -1.61
C ALA A 240 9.29 19.53 -2.71
N LYS A 241 8.97 18.26 -2.37
CA LYS A 241 8.43 17.27 -3.32
C LYS A 241 6.93 17.42 -3.55
N TRP A 242 6.15 17.68 -2.52
CA TRP A 242 4.68 17.67 -2.59
C TRP A 242 4.07 19.03 -2.35
N ASN A 243 3.29 19.49 -3.32
CA ASN A 243 2.34 20.59 -3.13
C ASN A 243 1.00 19.99 -2.66
N PHE A 244 0.80 19.91 -1.35
CA PHE A 244 -0.40 19.29 -0.76
C PHE A 244 -1.69 20.01 -1.13
N GLU A 245 -1.65 21.33 -1.35
CA GLU A 245 -2.82 22.11 -1.79
C GLU A 245 -3.23 21.71 -3.21
N ASP A 246 -2.27 21.68 -4.14
CA ASP A 246 -2.50 21.28 -5.54
C ASP A 246 -3.00 19.82 -5.63
N ILE A 247 -2.42 18.89 -4.85
CA ILE A 247 -2.88 17.50 -4.80
C ILE A 247 -4.32 17.44 -4.30
N THR A 248 -4.65 18.16 -3.24
CA THR A 248 -6.00 18.22 -2.67
C THR A 248 -7.00 18.75 -3.70
N GLU A 249 -6.69 19.86 -4.37
CA GLU A 249 -7.54 20.43 -5.42
C GLU A 249 -7.79 19.44 -6.56
N LYS A 250 -6.75 18.74 -7.02
CA LYS A 250 -6.86 17.70 -8.06
C LYS A 250 -7.73 16.53 -7.64
N VAL A 251 -7.59 16.06 -6.39
CA VAL A 251 -8.44 15.00 -5.83
C VAL A 251 -9.89 15.44 -5.80
N LEU A 252 -10.18 16.63 -5.28
CA LEU A 252 -11.54 17.17 -5.22
C LEU A 252 -12.15 17.38 -6.61
N LEU A 253 -11.37 17.87 -7.57
CA LEU A 253 -11.79 18.00 -8.96
C LEU A 253 -12.15 16.62 -9.55
N SER A 254 -11.30 15.64 -9.37
CA SER A 254 -11.53 14.26 -9.81
C SER A 254 -12.81 13.66 -9.19
N GLN A 255 -13.05 13.90 -7.90
CA GLN A 255 -14.28 13.47 -7.24
C GLN A 255 -15.54 14.11 -7.85
N ARG A 256 -15.49 15.43 -8.12
CA ARG A 256 -16.61 16.15 -8.77
C ARG A 256 -16.88 15.59 -10.17
N GLN A 257 -15.85 15.36 -10.96
CA GLN A 257 -15.97 14.79 -12.30
C GLN A 257 -16.59 13.39 -12.28
N ARG A 258 -16.11 12.51 -11.39
CA ARG A 258 -16.65 11.15 -11.21
C ARG A 258 -18.12 11.18 -10.77
N ARG A 259 -18.48 12.09 -9.86
CA ARG A 259 -19.88 12.29 -9.45
C ARG A 259 -20.76 12.74 -10.60
N LEU A 260 -20.28 13.65 -11.45
CA LEU A 260 -21.01 14.07 -12.63
C LEU A 260 -21.30 12.88 -13.57
N VAL A 261 -20.27 12.09 -13.86
CA VAL A 261 -20.40 10.89 -14.69
C VAL A 261 -21.38 9.91 -14.06
N TRP A 262 -21.24 9.62 -12.77
CA TRP A 262 -22.14 8.72 -12.06
C TRP A 262 -23.59 9.21 -12.06
N SER A 263 -23.80 10.51 -11.82
CA SER A 263 -25.14 11.12 -11.88
C SER A 263 -25.75 11.02 -13.27
N ALA A 264 -24.96 11.21 -14.32
CA ALA A 264 -25.41 11.05 -15.70
C ALA A 264 -25.78 9.60 -16.02
N LEU A 265 -25.00 8.64 -15.54
CA LEU A 265 -25.28 7.21 -15.71
C LEU A 265 -26.55 6.75 -14.99
N LYS A 266 -26.93 7.43 -13.90
CA LYS A 266 -28.20 7.15 -13.17
C LYS A 266 -29.47 7.64 -13.89
N VAL A 267 -29.33 8.46 -14.92
CA VAL A 267 -30.47 8.94 -15.72
C VAL A 267 -30.91 7.84 -16.66
N GLY A 268 -32.15 7.37 -16.54
CA GLY A 268 -32.73 6.34 -17.40
C GLY A 268 -32.73 4.94 -16.76
N ARG A 269 -32.49 3.91 -17.56
CA ARG A 269 -32.41 2.51 -17.09
C ARG A 269 -31.00 2.23 -16.60
N PHE A 270 -30.70 2.69 -15.41
CA PHE A 270 -29.41 2.41 -14.77
C PHE A 270 -29.43 0.97 -14.23
N GLU A 271 -28.57 0.13 -14.80
CA GLU A 271 -28.18 -1.12 -14.16
C GLU A 271 -26.91 -0.86 -13.35
N SER A 272 -26.95 -1.21 -12.06
CA SER A 272 -25.77 -1.09 -11.20
C SER A 272 -24.59 -1.83 -11.81
N TRP A 273 -23.40 -1.23 -11.78
CA TRP A 273 -22.13 -1.93 -12.09
C TRP A 273 -21.90 -3.12 -11.18
N ASP A 274 -22.41 -3.00 -9.98
CA ASP A 274 -22.32 -4.06 -8.99
C ASP A 274 -23.44 -5.05 -9.30
N TRP A 275 -23.07 -6.10 -10.02
CA TRP A 275 -23.90 -7.27 -10.08
C TRP A 275 -24.04 -7.82 -8.66
N ASN A 276 -25.14 -7.47 -8.02
CA ASN A 276 -25.53 -8.04 -6.75
C ASN A 276 -26.35 -9.31 -7.03
N PRO A 277 -25.76 -10.52 -6.99
CA PRO A 277 -26.55 -11.74 -7.04
C PRO A 277 -27.55 -11.67 -5.90
N VAL A 278 -28.77 -12.13 -6.16
CA VAL A 278 -29.77 -12.36 -5.09
C VAL A 278 -29.27 -13.55 -4.24
N ASP A 279 -28.17 -13.34 -3.54
CA ASP A 279 -27.53 -14.36 -2.73
C ASP A 279 -27.42 -13.86 -1.29
N ASP A 280 -27.56 -14.75 -0.33
CA ASP A 280 -27.56 -14.45 1.10
C ASP A 280 -26.18 -14.01 1.65
N GLY A 281 -25.26 -13.66 0.79
CA GLY A 281 -23.92 -13.16 1.10
C GLY A 281 -22.94 -14.23 1.57
N ARG A 282 -23.35 -15.48 1.74
CA ARG A 282 -22.45 -16.58 2.18
C ARG A 282 -21.37 -16.92 1.17
N THR A 283 -21.64 -16.65 -0.09
CA THR A 283 -20.72 -16.86 -1.23
C THR A 283 -20.11 -15.59 -1.77
N LYS A 284 -20.48 -14.42 -1.23
CA LYS A 284 -19.92 -13.12 -1.67
C LYS A 284 -18.48 -12.95 -1.20
N TYR A 285 -17.66 -12.38 -2.07
CA TYR A 285 -16.28 -11.99 -1.76
C TYR A 285 -16.23 -10.91 -0.65
N ILE A 286 -17.10 -9.90 -0.77
CA ILE A 286 -17.32 -8.88 0.27
C ILE A 286 -18.61 -9.24 1.01
N ARG A 287 -18.48 -9.69 2.26
CA ARG A 287 -19.60 -10.08 3.12
C ARG A 287 -20.03 -8.93 4.03
N SER A 288 -20.08 -7.72 3.51
CA SER A 288 -20.63 -6.60 4.24
C SER A 288 -22.15 -6.64 4.19
N THR A 289 -22.80 -6.39 5.32
CA THR A 289 -24.25 -6.14 5.41
C THR A 289 -24.60 -4.72 5.00
N ILE A 290 -23.58 -3.86 4.86
CA ILE A 290 -23.74 -2.47 4.45
C ILE A 290 -23.71 -2.44 2.92
N PRO A 291 -24.67 -1.77 2.26
CA PRO A 291 -24.62 -1.54 0.83
C PRO A 291 -23.30 -0.87 0.41
N LEU A 292 -22.76 -1.24 -0.76
CA LEU A 292 -21.48 -0.71 -1.24
C LEU A 292 -21.51 0.82 -1.35
N ASP A 293 -22.63 1.39 -1.80
CA ASP A 293 -22.83 2.85 -1.88
C ASP A 293 -22.69 3.53 -0.51
N ASP A 294 -23.17 2.90 0.57
CA ASP A 294 -23.07 3.43 1.93
C ASP A 294 -21.62 3.29 2.46
N LEU A 295 -20.92 2.21 2.11
CA LEU A 295 -19.49 2.05 2.41
C LEU A 295 -18.66 3.11 1.70
N GLU A 296 -18.94 3.36 0.42
CA GLU A 296 -18.27 4.40 -0.35
C GLU A 296 -18.52 5.80 0.22
N LEU A 297 -19.73 6.07 0.74
CA LEU A 297 -20.03 7.32 1.44
C LEU A 297 -19.19 7.48 2.72
N LYS A 298 -18.99 6.40 3.47
CA LYS A 298 -18.10 6.40 4.64
C LYS A 298 -16.63 6.59 4.27
N ALA A 299 -16.22 6.12 3.09
CA ALA A 299 -14.85 6.20 2.59
C ALA A 299 -14.47 7.57 2.00
N ARG A 300 -15.41 8.47 1.81
CA ARG A 300 -15.15 9.80 1.22
C ARG A 300 -14.54 10.76 2.23
N PHE A 301 -13.33 11.21 1.93
CA PHE A 301 -12.65 12.27 2.68
C PHE A 301 -11.93 13.23 1.72
N PRO A 302 -12.05 14.55 1.92
CA PRO A 302 -13.06 15.20 2.78
C PRO A 302 -14.47 14.83 2.34
N ARG A 303 -15.39 14.71 3.31
CA ARG A 303 -16.79 14.38 3.00
C ARG A 303 -17.41 15.53 2.23
N VAL A 304 -18.11 15.20 1.17
CA VAL A 304 -18.86 16.17 0.37
C VAL A 304 -20.33 15.75 0.32
N ASP A 305 -21.22 16.72 0.35
CA ASP A 305 -22.66 16.52 0.16
C ASP A 305 -22.97 16.18 -1.31
N GLU A 306 -24.26 15.94 -1.63
CA GLU A 306 -24.72 15.69 -2.99
C GLU A 306 -24.44 16.87 -3.95
N GLY A 307 -24.25 18.07 -3.45
CA GLY A 307 -23.88 19.27 -4.21
C GLY A 307 -22.37 19.45 -4.39
N GLY A 308 -21.54 18.52 -3.85
CA GLY A 308 -20.09 18.59 -3.93
C GLY A 308 -19.46 19.57 -2.93
N ARG A 309 -20.17 19.99 -1.87
CA ARG A 309 -19.62 20.84 -0.81
C ARG A 309 -19.00 19.98 0.28
N GLU A 310 -17.82 20.37 0.72
CA GLU A 310 -17.19 19.73 1.88
C GLU A 310 -18.04 19.95 3.13
N PHE A 311 -18.26 18.88 3.86
CA PHE A 311 -18.75 18.98 5.23
C PHE A 311 -17.83 18.20 6.16
N ARG A 312 -17.56 18.77 7.30
CA ARG A 312 -16.69 18.22 8.34
C ARG A 312 -17.48 17.38 9.34
#